data_fe42a4c7ae7d4da16e797c96a6c8e760
#
_entry.id   fe42a4c7ae7d4da16e797c96a6c8e760
#
_cell.length_a   1.000
_cell.length_b   1.000
_cell.length_c   1.000
_cell.angle_alpha   90.00
_cell.angle_beta   90.00
_cell.angle_gamma   90.00
#
_symmetry.space_group_name_H-M   'P 1'
#
loop_
_entity.id
_entity.type
_entity.pdbx_description
1 polymer ?
#
loop_
_entity_poly.entity_id
_entity_poly.type
_entity_poly.pdbx_seq_one_letter_code
_entity_poly.pdbx_strand_id
1 'polypeptide(L)'
;MAGGTNKLSDTALRKMNGRESPGDSFYADGDGLSIKVSKIGVMTWYFTFRTGGRETTSQRIKLGNYPDLSLKAAREKREQCRAWLAEGKNPKHQLNFTTQEILKPVTVKDAMDYWIREYATHKRANVEKHIEQLNKHIYPYIGAFPLSMCETRHWLECFARVRDEAPVAAGYLLQMCKQALKFCRVHRYAVSNVLNDLTIDDVGRKQNKRDREHTRQELVDIWRESAGMKFKPYYAALLHLLVAFGCRTQELRLSTIGEWDLQDWIWTVPKEHSKGGEKILRPIPVAIRPFVKSLVVRNKDTSLLLGELKKPEAVSQWGRGIYKRLGHSEPWTLHDLRRTFSTTLNNMGIAPHVVEQLLGHTLGGVMAVYNRSQYLPEKLDALNKWMERLDLLANGDDNVILMKVLK
;
A
#
# COMPACT_ATOMS: atom_id res chain seq x y z
N MET A 1 -26.79 -14.76 54.51
CA MET A 1 -25.87 -15.90 54.72
C MET A 1 -24.88 -15.95 53.55
N ALA A 2 -23.61 -15.70 53.74
CA ALA A 2 -22.60 -15.84 52.73
C ALA A 2 -22.43 -17.32 52.39
N GLY A 3 -22.86 -17.73 51.22
CA GLY A 3 -22.72 -19.10 50.75
C GLY A 3 -21.25 -19.41 50.53
N GLY A 4 -20.71 -20.37 51.32
CA GLY A 4 -19.29 -20.76 51.25
C GLY A 4 -18.87 -21.11 49.81
N THR A 5 -17.61 -20.81 49.47
CA THR A 5 -16.92 -21.13 48.21
C THR A 5 -16.20 -22.46 48.32
N ASN A 6 -15.96 -23.13 47.17
CA ASN A 6 -15.18 -24.36 47.07
C ASN A 6 -15.77 -25.55 47.88
N LYS A 7 -17.07 -25.76 47.72
CA LYS A 7 -17.83 -26.78 48.46
C LYS A 7 -17.63 -28.22 47.95
N LEU A 8 -17.26 -28.38 46.70
CA LEU A 8 -17.08 -29.70 46.09
C LEU A 8 -15.65 -30.20 46.30
N SER A 9 -15.47 -31.50 46.41
CA SER A 9 -14.17 -32.15 46.47
C SER A 9 -14.00 -33.15 45.28
N ASP A 10 -12.76 -33.37 44.82
CA ASP A 10 -12.47 -34.35 43.80
C ASP A 10 -12.95 -35.75 44.18
N THR A 11 -12.88 -36.11 45.44
CA THR A 11 -13.36 -37.41 45.92
C THR A 11 -14.90 -37.54 45.75
N ALA A 12 -15.64 -36.45 46.00
CA ALA A 12 -17.08 -36.44 45.80
C ALA A 12 -17.43 -36.53 44.31
N LEU A 13 -16.73 -35.82 43.47
CA LEU A 13 -16.93 -35.83 42.01
C LEU A 13 -16.62 -37.20 41.40
N ARG A 14 -15.54 -37.84 41.80
CA ARG A 14 -15.21 -39.21 41.35
C ARG A 14 -16.29 -40.22 41.76
N LYS A 15 -16.89 -40.09 42.97
CA LYS A 15 -17.96 -40.95 43.42
C LYS A 15 -19.27 -40.76 42.61
N MET A 16 -19.50 -39.59 42.08
CA MET A 16 -20.69 -39.25 41.27
C MET A 16 -20.54 -39.54 39.77
N ASN A 17 -19.30 -39.59 39.28
CA ASN A 17 -19.02 -39.74 37.87
C ASN A 17 -19.47 -41.11 37.34
N GLY A 18 -20.26 -41.08 36.25
CA GLY A 18 -20.78 -42.28 35.61
C GLY A 18 -21.93 -42.99 36.37
N ARG A 19 -22.42 -42.42 37.48
CA ARG A 19 -23.59 -42.97 38.20
C ARG A 19 -24.89 -42.38 37.67
N GLU A 20 -25.80 -43.26 37.34
CA GLU A 20 -27.17 -42.85 36.97
C GLU A 20 -27.85 -42.14 38.13
N SER A 21 -28.66 -41.14 37.83
CA SER A 21 -29.46 -40.38 38.79
C SER A 21 -30.92 -40.38 38.39
N PRO A 22 -31.86 -40.30 39.34
CA PRO A 22 -33.30 -40.26 39.05
C PRO A 22 -33.72 -39.07 38.19
N GLY A 23 -32.84 -38.03 38.14
CA GLY A 23 -33.07 -36.81 37.37
C GLY A 23 -31.81 -35.98 37.25
N ASP A 24 -31.90 -34.89 36.51
CA ASP A 24 -30.85 -33.91 36.42
C ASP A 24 -30.64 -33.20 37.78
N SER A 25 -29.48 -33.32 38.36
CA SER A 25 -29.13 -32.72 39.65
C SER A 25 -28.02 -31.68 39.54
N PHE A 26 -28.15 -30.58 40.25
CA PHE A 26 -27.13 -29.50 40.28
C PHE A 26 -26.48 -29.42 41.64
N TYR A 27 -25.19 -29.46 41.68
CA TYR A 27 -24.37 -29.30 42.87
C TYR A 27 -23.53 -28.02 42.80
N ALA A 28 -23.76 -27.08 43.72
CA ALA A 28 -23.08 -25.79 43.72
C ALA A 28 -21.68 -25.92 44.38
N ASP A 29 -20.65 -25.37 43.76
CA ASP A 29 -19.31 -25.21 44.32
C ASP A 29 -19.10 -23.84 44.97
N GLY A 30 -19.96 -22.89 44.64
CA GLY A 30 -19.93 -21.51 45.13
C GLY A 30 -19.49 -20.49 44.08
N ASP A 31 -19.74 -19.23 44.34
CA ASP A 31 -19.37 -18.09 43.47
C ASP A 31 -19.86 -18.27 42.00
N GLY A 32 -21.07 -18.81 41.81
CA GLY A 32 -21.67 -19.05 40.51
C GLY A 32 -21.26 -20.36 39.86
N LEU A 33 -20.24 -21.08 40.32
CA LEU A 33 -19.85 -22.37 39.80
C LEU A 33 -20.76 -23.50 40.32
N SER A 34 -21.23 -24.34 39.39
CA SER A 34 -21.99 -25.54 39.73
C SER A 34 -21.69 -26.65 38.71
N ILE A 35 -21.90 -27.90 39.15
CA ILE A 35 -21.85 -29.05 38.26
C ILE A 35 -23.23 -29.67 38.15
N LYS A 36 -23.64 -29.95 36.91
CA LYS A 36 -24.85 -30.70 36.60
C LYS A 36 -24.49 -32.16 36.40
N VAL A 37 -25.18 -33.07 37.06
CA VAL A 37 -25.14 -34.50 36.80
C VAL A 37 -26.41 -34.87 36.06
N SER A 38 -26.29 -35.40 34.85
CA SER A 38 -27.41 -35.85 34.03
C SER A 38 -27.93 -37.22 34.51
N LYS A 39 -29.12 -37.61 34.05
CA LYS A 39 -29.73 -38.93 34.33
C LYS A 39 -28.77 -40.09 33.99
N ILE A 40 -27.98 -39.97 32.95
CA ILE A 40 -27.02 -40.98 32.46
C ILE A 40 -25.61 -40.80 33.05
N GLY A 41 -25.45 -40.02 34.13
CA GLY A 41 -24.21 -39.83 34.84
C GLY A 41 -23.21 -38.87 34.21
N VAL A 42 -23.53 -38.20 33.09
CA VAL A 42 -22.67 -37.18 32.48
C VAL A 42 -22.64 -35.95 33.34
N MET A 43 -21.43 -35.49 33.68
CA MET A 43 -21.20 -34.34 34.57
C MET A 43 -20.74 -33.14 33.75
N THR A 44 -21.40 -32.00 33.93
CA THR A 44 -21.11 -30.77 33.17
C THR A 44 -20.99 -29.57 34.08
N TRP A 45 -19.90 -28.84 33.96
CA TRP A 45 -19.66 -27.59 34.68
C TRP A 45 -20.41 -26.42 34.07
N TYR A 46 -21.03 -25.62 34.93
CA TYR A 46 -21.73 -24.39 34.58
C TYR A 46 -21.28 -23.23 35.44
N PHE A 47 -21.27 -22.04 34.85
CA PHE A 47 -21.14 -20.79 35.58
C PHE A 47 -22.40 -19.95 35.41
N THR A 48 -22.97 -19.51 36.53
CA THR A 48 -24.19 -18.72 36.61
C THR A 48 -23.84 -17.30 37.05
N PHE A 49 -24.27 -16.29 36.29
CA PHE A 49 -23.97 -14.89 36.53
C PHE A 49 -25.11 -13.96 36.11
N ARG A 50 -24.98 -12.66 36.44
CA ARG A 50 -25.84 -11.58 35.99
C ARG A 50 -25.00 -10.45 35.44
N THR A 51 -25.44 -9.79 34.38
CA THR A 51 -24.76 -8.65 33.73
C THR A 51 -25.32 -7.31 34.17
N GLY A 52 -25.78 -7.19 35.38
CA GLY A 52 -26.38 -5.97 35.96
C GLY A 52 -26.79 -6.19 37.39
N GLY A 53 -27.60 -5.29 37.92
CA GLY A 53 -28.09 -5.37 39.28
C GLY A 53 -29.00 -6.59 39.56
N ARG A 54 -29.53 -6.71 40.76
CA ARG A 54 -30.36 -7.83 41.21
C ARG A 54 -31.63 -8.04 40.36
N GLU A 55 -32.06 -7.02 39.65
CA GLU A 55 -33.26 -7.04 38.77
C GLU A 55 -33.02 -7.75 37.44
N THR A 56 -31.75 -8.03 37.08
CA THR A 56 -31.46 -8.65 35.77
C THR A 56 -31.57 -10.18 35.83
N THR A 57 -32.01 -10.77 34.72
CA THR A 57 -32.17 -12.23 34.59
C THR A 57 -30.83 -12.93 34.74
N SER A 58 -30.78 -13.98 35.54
CA SER A 58 -29.61 -14.83 35.71
C SER A 58 -29.31 -15.61 34.43
N GLN A 59 -28.07 -15.54 33.96
CA GLN A 59 -27.58 -16.29 32.81
C GLN A 59 -26.69 -17.46 33.27
N ARG A 60 -26.71 -18.55 32.50
CA ARG A 60 -25.89 -19.73 32.78
C ARG A 60 -25.13 -20.14 31.52
N ILE A 61 -23.86 -20.40 31.67
CA ILE A 61 -22.97 -20.83 30.58
C ILE A 61 -22.30 -22.16 30.93
N LYS A 62 -22.10 -23.01 29.93
CA LYS A 62 -21.38 -24.26 30.03
C LYS A 62 -19.86 -23.97 29.98
N LEU A 63 -19.08 -24.50 30.95
CA LEU A 63 -17.63 -24.35 31.00
C LEU A 63 -16.88 -25.55 30.41
N GLY A 64 -17.45 -26.74 30.49
CA GLY A 64 -16.89 -28.00 30.03
C GLY A 64 -17.45 -29.20 30.73
N ASN A 65 -17.03 -30.41 30.34
CA ASN A 65 -17.46 -31.66 30.96
C ASN A 65 -16.39 -32.16 31.94
N TYR A 66 -16.80 -32.79 33.04
CA TYR A 66 -15.93 -33.55 33.90
C TYR A 66 -15.87 -34.99 33.37
N PRO A 67 -14.72 -35.70 33.36
CA PRO A 67 -13.43 -35.30 33.96
C PRO A 67 -12.52 -34.44 33.06
N ASP A 68 -12.84 -34.23 31.78
CA ASP A 68 -12.01 -33.45 30.85
C ASP A 68 -11.64 -32.08 31.40
N LEU A 69 -12.60 -31.40 32.05
CA LEU A 69 -12.39 -30.20 32.85
C LEU A 69 -12.38 -30.59 34.33
N SER A 70 -11.19 -30.64 34.95
CA SER A 70 -11.02 -30.93 36.36
C SER A 70 -11.66 -29.89 37.26
N LEU A 71 -11.89 -30.20 38.54
CA LEU A 71 -12.42 -29.25 39.56
C LEU A 71 -11.52 -28.01 39.67
N LYS A 72 -10.18 -28.19 39.67
CA LYS A 72 -9.23 -27.09 39.71
C LYS A 72 -9.38 -26.17 38.51
N ALA A 73 -9.38 -26.75 37.31
CA ALA A 73 -9.53 -26.00 36.07
C ALA A 73 -10.91 -25.31 35.93
N ALA A 74 -11.98 -25.93 36.46
CA ALA A 74 -13.31 -25.31 36.50
C ALA A 74 -13.35 -24.08 37.41
N ARG A 75 -12.64 -24.14 38.57
CA ARG A 75 -12.48 -22.99 39.46
C ARG A 75 -11.66 -21.87 38.83
N GLU A 76 -10.56 -22.19 38.15
CA GLU A 76 -9.76 -21.20 37.40
C GLU A 76 -10.62 -20.48 36.35
N LYS A 77 -11.43 -21.22 35.59
CA LYS A 77 -12.38 -20.63 34.63
C LYS A 77 -13.45 -19.76 35.30
N ARG A 78 -13.92 -20.14 36.50
CA ARG A 78 -14.84 -19.31 37.29
C ARG A 78 -14.19 -17.97 37.62
N GLU A 79 -12.95 -17.98 38.15
CA GLU A 79 -12.26 -16.71 38.50
C GLU A 79 -12.05 -15.84 37.25
N GLN A 80 -11.71 -16.44 36.12
CA GLN A 80 -11.60 -15.71 34.85
C GLN A 80 -12.94 -15.07 34.44
N CYS A 81 -14.04 -15.81 34.55
CA CYS A 81 -15.39 -15.27 34.26
C CYS A 81 -15.75 -14.13 35.21
N ARG A 82 -15.39 -14.24 36.50
CA ARG A 82 -15.60 -13.17 37.49
C ARG A 82 -14.76 -11.93 37.21
N ALA A 83 -13.51 -12.10 36.80
CA ALA A 83 -12.67 -10.99 36.38
C ALA A 83 -13.28 -10.23 35.20
N TRP A 84 -13.77 -10.93 34.17
CA TRP A 84 -14.46 -10.29 33.07
C TRP A 84 -15.72 -9.54 33.49
N LEU A 85 -16.50 -10.09 34.42
CA LEU A 85 -17.67 -9.39 34.94
C LEU A 85 -17.29 -8.12 35.70
N ALA A 86 -16.20 -8.15 36.49
CA ALA A 86 -15.69 -6.96 37.19
C ALA A 86 -15.22 -5.87 36.20
N GLU A 87 -14.72 -6.26 35.02
CA GLU A 87 -14.36 -5.36 33.92
C GLU A 87 -15.57 -4.92 33.06
N GLY A 88 -16.79 -5.30 33.42
CA GLY A 88 -18.00 -4.99 32.65
C GLY A 88 -18.16 -5.82 31.37
N LYS A 89 -17.37 -6.88 31.18
CA LYS A 89 -17.42 -7.77 30.02
C LYS A 89 -18.36 -8.97 30.29
N ASN A 90 -19.12 -9.39 29.26
CA ASN A 90 -20.00 -10.55 29.38
C ASN A 90 -19.20 -11.87 29.17
N PRO A 91 -19.13 -12.77 30.19
CA PRO A 91 -18.39 -14.03 30.09
C PRO A 91 -18.81 -14.93 28.93
N LYS A 92 -20.09 -14.91 28.56
CA LYS A 92 -20.62 -15.69 27.43
C LYS A 92 -19.96 -15.26 26.10
N HIS A 93 -19.79 -13.97 25.90
CA HIS A 93 -19.13 -13.46 24.72
C HIS A 93 -17.63 -13.77 24.73
N GLN A 94 -16.99 -13.60 25.88
CA GLN A 94 -15.55 -13.84 26.03
C GLN A 94 -15.20 -15.33 25.77
N LEU A 95 -15.95 -16.26 26.34
CA LEU A 95 -15.74 -17.70 26.09
C LEU A 95 -16.00 -18.09 24.62
N ASN A 96 -17.02 -17.50 23.97
CA ASN A 96 -17.26 -17.76 22.57
C ASN A 96 -16.14 -17.23 21.69
N PHE A 97 -15.59 -16.05 21.98
CA PHE A 97 -14.43 -15.51 21.27
C PHE A 97 -13.21 -16.43 21.43
N THR A 98 -12.89 -16.83 22.65
CA THR A 98 -11.76 -17.73 22.92
C THR A 98 -11.94 -19.10 22.22
N THR A 99 -13.15 -19.63 22.20
CA THR A 99 -13.45 -20.91 21.54
C THR A 99 -13.35 -20.78 20.02
N GLN A 100 -13.82 -19.68 19.42
CA GLN A 100 -13.69 -19.43 17.98
C GLN A 100 -12.24 -19.24 17.55
N GLU A 101 -11.43 -18.53 18.35
CA GLU A 101 -10.00 -18.38 18.10
C GLU A 101 -9.24 -19.71 18.15
N ILE A 102 -9.61 -20.61 19.09
CA ILE A 102 -9.00 -21.95 19.22
C ILE A 102 -9.44 -22.88 18.08
N LEU A 103 -10.72 -22.81 17.67
CA LEU A 103 -11.26 -23.69 16.63
C LEU A 103 -10.97 -23.25 15.21
N LYS A 104 -10.79 -21.94 14.96
CA LYS A 104 -10.37 -21.35 13.67
C LYS A 104 -9.43 -20.17 13.93
N PRO A 105 -8.18 -20.44 14.23
CA PRO A 105 -7.21 -19.37 14.40
C PRO A 105 -7.05 -18.60 13.06
N VAL A 106 -7.07 -17.29 13.15
CA VAL A 106 -6.75 -16.43 11.98
C VAL A 106 -5.35 -16.76 11.51
N THR A 107 -5.21 -17.16 10.27
CA THR A 107 -3.90 -17.47 9.68
C THR A 107 -3.23 -16.18 9.16
N VAL A 108 -1.94 -16.28 8.84
CA VAL A 108 -1.21 -15.19 8.15
C VAL A 108 -1.91 -14.84 6.85
N LYS A 109 -2.35 -15.84 6.08
CA LYS A 109 -3.09 -15.63 4.83
C LYS A 109 -4.40 -14.88 5.06
N ASP A 110 -5.19 -15.28 6.05
CA ASP A 110 -6.46 -14.62 6.36
C ASP A 110 -6.25 -13.14 6.73
N ALA A 111 -5.22 -12.83 7.50
CA ALA A 111 -4.87 -11.45 7.88
C ALA A 111 -4.46 -10.60 6.66
N MET A 112 -3.65 -11.14 5.76
CA MET A 112 -3.25 -10.44 4.54
C MET A 112 -4.42 -10.26 3.58
N ASP A 113 -5.24 -11.31 3.37
CA ASP A 113 -6.42 -11.27 2.50
C ASP A 113 -7.48 -10.29 3.04
N TYR A 114 -7.66 -10.20 4.37
CA TYR A 114 -8.51 -9.20 4.99
C TYR A 114 -8.04 -7.78 4.66
N TRP A 115 -6.75 -7.49 4.79
CA TRP A 115 -6.19 -6.19 4.41
C TRP A 115 -6.33 -5.90 2.90
N ILE A 116 -6.10 -6.90 2.05
CA ILE A 116 -6.29 -6.75 0.59
C ILE A 116 -7.74 -6.35 0.31
N ARG A 117 -8.71 -7.08 0.83
CA ARG A 117 -10.14 -6.87 0.56
C ARG A 117 -10.65 -5.54 1.11
N GLU A 118 -10.36 -5.24 2.38
CA GLU A 118 -10.96 -4.10 3.07
C GLU A 118 -10.22 -2.78 2.85
N TYR A 119 -8.95 -2.83 2.45
CA TYR A 119 -8.14 -1.63 2.30
C TYR A 119 -7.47 -1.50 0.94
N ALA A 120 -6.65 -2.48 0.54
CA ALA A 120 -5.77 -2.31 -0.61
C ALA A 120 -6.55 -2.15 -1.91
N THR A 121 -7.61 -2.93 -2.12
CA THR A 121 -8.50 -2.86 -3.29
C THR A 121 -9.10 -1.47 -3.49
N HIS A 122 -9.36 -0.74 -2.40
CA HIS A 122 -9.97 0.60 -2.45
C HIS A 122 -8.98 1.75 -2.44
N LYS A 123 -7.75 1.52 -1.96
CA LYS A 123 -6.77 2.60 -1.68
C LYS A 123 -5.45 2.45 -2.44
N ARG A 124 -5.21 1.34 -3.14
CA ARG A 124 -3.95 1.06 -3.83
C ARG A 124 -4.18 0.86 -5.33
N ALA A 125 -3.43 1.59 -6.15
CA ALA A 125 -3.53 1.50 -7.61
C ALA A 125 -3.00 0.19 -8.20
N ASN A 126 -2.14 -0.54 -7.46
CA ASN A 126 -1.46 -1.76 -7.94
C ASN A 126 -1.72 -2.93 -6.99
N VAL A 127 -2.99 -3.17 -6.65
CA VAL A 127 -3.38 -4.24 -5.72
C VAL A 127 -2.97 -5.62 -6.22
N GLU A 128 -3.06 -5.88 -7.52
CA GLU A 128 -2.65 -7.14 -8.16
C GLU A 128 -1.19 -7.46 -7.85
N LYS A 129 -0.33 -6.44 -7.87
CA LYS A 129 1.09 -6.60 -7.57
C LYS A 129 1.34 -6.96 -6.10
N HIS A 130 0.52 -6.45 -5.19
CA HIS A 130 0.57 -6.84 -3.77
C HIS A 130 0.14 -8.29 -3.59
N ILE A 131 -0.93 -8.71 -4.27
CA ILE A 131 -1.41 -10.10 -4.27
C ILE A 131 -0.34 -11.03 -4.84
N GLU A 132 0.27 -10.67 -5.96
CA GLU A 132 1.36 -11.44 -6.57
C GLU A 132 2.54 -11.62 -5.61
N GLN A 133 2.97 -10.55 -4.93
CA GLN A 133 4.06 -10.60 -3.96
C GLN A 133 3.72 -11.50 -2.76
N LEU A 134 2.51 -11.45 -2.23
CA LEU A 134 2.07 -12.32 -1.16
C LEU A 134 2.01 -13.78 -1.60
N ASN A 135 1.43 -14.06 -2.77
CA ASN A 135 1.34 -15.41 -3.33
C ASN A 135 2.71 -16.03 -3.60
N LYS A 136 3.69 -15.22 -4.03
CA LYS A 136 5.04 -15.70 -4.36
C LYS A 136 5.93 -15.88 -3.13
N HIS A 137 5.86 -14.95 -2.17
CA HIS A 137 6.89 -14.82 -1.15
C HIS A 137 6.43 -15.08 0.29
N ILE A 138 5.13 -15.05 0.57
CA ILE A 138 4.61 -15.19 1.94
C ILE A 138 3.74 -16.42 2.08
N TYR A 139 2.68 -16.55 1.26
CA TYR A 139 1.70 -17.61 1.42
C TYR A 139 2.25 -19.03 1.31
N PRO A 140 3.21 -19.34 0.40
CA PRO A 140 3.74 -20.70 0.29
C PRO A 140 4.50 -21.16 1.53
N TYR A 141 5.00 -20.23 2.35
CA TYR A 141 5.88 -20.55 3.48
C TYR A 141 5.18 -20.45 4.83
N ILE A 142 4.47 -19.36 5.06
CA ILE A 142 3.84 -19.07 6.36
C ILE A 142 2.34 -18.80 6.25
N GLY A 143 1.75 -18.83 5.07
CA GLY A 143 0.34 -18.47 4.86
C GLY A 143 -0.64 -19.27 5.69
N ALA A 144 -0.39 -20.54 5.90
CA ALA A 144 -1.24 -21.44 6.69
C ALA A 144 -0.97 -21.37 8.21
N PHE A 145 0.09 -20.68 8.65
CA PHE A 145 0.41 -20.58 10.08
C PHE A 145 -0.65 -19.73 10.79
N PRO A 146 -1.11 -20.18 11.98
CA PRO A 146 -1.85 -19.29 12.87
C PRO A 146 -1.05 -18.03 13.16
N LEU A 147 -1.66 -16.87 12.97
CA LEU A 147 -0.97 -15.58 13.12
C LEU A 147 -0.39 -15.40 14.53
N SER A 148 -1.07 -15.93 15.55
CA SER A 148 -0.63 -15.91 16.95
C SER A 148 0.62 -16.75 17.22
N MET A 149 0.91 -17.74 16.35
CA MET A 149 2.07 -18.63 16.45
C MET A 149 3.20 -18.24 15.47
N CYS A 150 2.95 -17.29 14.58
CA CYS A 150 3.92 -16.86 13.59
C CYS A 150 4.87 -15.82 14.21
N GLU A 151 6.07 -16.26 14.55
CA GLU A 151 7.12 -15.43 15.16
C GLU A 151 7.90 -14.61 14.12
N THR A 152 8.63 -13.59 14.57
CA THR A 152 9.48 -12.72 13.73
C THR A 152 10.43 -13.52 12.83
N ARG A 153 11.03 -14.63 13.34
CA ARG A 153 11.96 -15.47 12.57
C ARG A 153 11.33 -16.02 11.28
N HIS A 154 10.08 -16.45 11.32
CA HIS A 154 9.40 -17.02 10.16
C HIS A 154 9.21 -15.98 9.04
N TRP A 155 8.95 -14.73 9.41
CA TRP A 155 8.87 -13.62 8.48
C TRP A 155 10.25 -13.26 7.90
N LEU A 156 11.28 -13.24 8.75
CA LEU A 156 12.66 -12.96 8.32
C LEU A 156 13.15 -13.98 7.29
N GLU A 157 12.82 -15.26 7.45
CA GLU A 157 13.11 -16.30 6.45
C GLU A 157 12.44 -16.00 5.10
N CYS A 158 11.18 -15.55 5.10
CA CYS A 158 10.49 -15.14 3.88
C CYS A 158 11.17 -13.93 3.22
N PHE A 159 11.53 -12.92 4.01
CA PHE A 159 12.19 -11.71 3.49
C PHE A 159 13.61 -11.99 3.00
N ALA A 160 14.36 -12.88 3.66
CA ALA A 160 15.71 -13.25 3.25
C ALA A 160 15.75 -13.82 1.83
N ARG A 161 14.79 -14.68 1.47
CA ARG A 161 14.67 -15.24 0.10
C ARG A 161 14.52 -14.16 -0.98
N VAL A 162 13.83 -13.06 -0.64
CA VAL A 162 13.67 -11.91 -1.55
C VAL A 162 14.90 -11.02 -1.53
N ARG A 163 15.50 -10.83 -0.36
CA ARG A 163 16.68 -9.97 -0.17
C ARG A 163 17.87 -10.41 -1.02
N ASP A 164 18.09 -11.72 -1.12
CA ASP A 164 19.26 -12.28 -1.81
C ASP A 164 19.26 -11.94 -3.30
N GLU A 165 18.08 -11.83 -3.92
CA GLU A 165 17.93 -11.42 -5.32
C GLU A 165 17.62 -9.93 -5.50
N ALA A 166 16.79 -9.35 -4.62
CA ALA A 166 16.23 -8.01 -4.77
C ALA A 166 16.05 -7.31 -3.41
N PRO A 167 17.13 -6.82 -2.78
CA PRO A 167 17.08 -6.28 -1.41
C PRO A 167 16.14 -5.07 -1.24
N VAL A 168 15.93 -4.27 -2.28
CA VAL A 168 14.95 -3.18 -2.24
C VAL A 168 13.51 -3.72 -2.22
N ALA A 169 13.24 -4.79 -2.97
CA ALA A 169 11.91 -5.42 -2.99
C ALA A 169 11.58 -6.07 -1.64
N ALA A 170 12.56 -6.66 -0.95
CA ALA A 170 12.39 -7.19 0.41
C ALA A 170 11.95 -6.09 1.39
N GLY A 171 12.57 -4.91 1.33
CA GLY A 171 12.16 -3.77 2.14
C GLY A 171 10.71 -3.32 1.87
N TYR A 172 10.28 -3.29 0.61
CA TYR A 172 8.88 -2.99 0.26
C TYR A 172 7.91 -4.07 0.74
N LEU A 173 8.28 -5.34 0.63
CA LEU A 173 7.47 -6.46 1.12
C LEU A 173 7.27 -6.37 2.64
N LEU A 174 8.31 -6.07 3.41
CA LEU A 174 8.19 -5.81 4.85
C LEU A 174 7.21 -4.66 5.13
N GLN A 175 7.35 -3.52 4.45
CA GLN A 175 6.47 -2.36 4.69
C GLN A 175 5.01 -2.69 4.39
N MET A 176 4.74 -3.47 3.35
CA MET A 176 3.41 -3.95 3.01
C MET A 176 2.84 -4.85 4.11
N CYS A 177 3.60 -5.85 4.57
CA CYS A 177 3.17 -6.76 5.63
C CYS A 177 2.96 -6.02 6.96
N LYS A 178 3.83 -5.07 7.33
CA LYS A 178 3.64 -4.19 8.51
C LYS A 178 2.34 -3.40 8.42
N GLN A 179 2.04 -2.83 7.25
CA GLN A 179 0.80 -2.08 7.05
C GLN A 179 -0.43 -2.99 7.18
N ALA A 180 -0.37 -4.19 6.62
CA ALA A 180 -1.46 -5.16 6.70
C ALA A 180 -1.73 -5.59 8.15
N LEU A 181 -0.69 -5.96 8.91
CA LEU A 181 -0.84 -6.32 10.32
C LEU A 181 -1.31 -5.14 11.19
N LYS A 182 -0.81 -3.93 10.92
CA LYS A 182 -1.31 -2.72 11.60
C LYS A 182 -2.79 -2.49 11.32
N PHE A 183 -3.24 -2.68 10.07
CA PHE A 183 -4.63 -2.55 9.68
C PHE A 183 -5.51 -3.57 10.42
N CYS A 184 -5.12 -4.85 10.42
CA CYS A 184 -5.82 -5.91 11.14
C CYS A 184 -5.97 -5.58 12.62
N ARG A 185 -4.91 -5.07 13.28
CA ARG A 185 -4.93 -4.68 14.68
C ARG A 185 -5.88 -3.50 14.95
N VAL A 186 -5.82 -2.45 14.13
CA VAL A 186 -6.71 -1.28 14.26
C VAL A 186 -8.16 -1.67 14.10
N HIS A 187 -8.47 -2.57 13.18
CA HIS A 187 -9.81 -3.09 12.92
C HIS A 187 -10.23 -4.24 13.86
N ARG A 188 -9.38 -4.58 14.83
CA ARG A 188 -9.63 -5.68 15.80
C ARG A 188 -9.94 -7.03 15.15
N TYR A 189 -9.44 -7.24 13.94
CA TYR A 189 -9.58 -8.50 13.21
C TYR A 189 -8.62 -9.57 13.71
N ALA A 190 -7.35 -9.19 13.88
CA ALA A 190 -6.30 -10.03 14.44
C ALA A 190 -5.19 -9.16 15.02
N VAL A 191 -4.43 -9.71 15.99
CA VAL A 191 -3.32 -8.99 16.66
C VAL A 191 -2.02 -9.71 16.40
N SER A 192 -1.05 -9.00 15.82
CA SER A 192 0.34 -9.41 15.76
C SER A 192 1.23 -8.16 15.78
N ASN A 193 2.27 -8.21 16.58
CA ASN A 193 3.26 -7.13 16.73
C ASN A 193 4.66 -7.55 16.26
N VAL A 194 4.82 -8.78 15.75
CA VAL A 194 6.10 -9.42 15.44
C VAL A 194 6.96 -8.68 14.40
N LEU A 195 6.35 -7.79 13.60
CA LEU A 195 7.06 -6.98 12.62
C LEU A 195 7.29 -5.53 13.07
N ASN A 196 6.77 -5.11 14.23
CA ASN A 196 6.76 -3.68 14.59
C ASN A 196 8.16 -3.08 14.68
N ASP A 197 9.11 -3.81 15.26
CA ASP A 197 10.46 -3.33 15.51
C ASP A 197 11.40 -3.49 14.30
N LEU A 198 10.99 -4.29 13.30
CA LEU A 198 11.79 -4.46 12.08
C LEU A 198 11.79 -3.18 11.23
N THR A 199 12.96 -2.83 10.74
CA THR A 199 13.18 -1.74 9.77
C THR A 199 13.50 -2.31 8.37
N ILE A 200 13.55 -1.46 7.35
CA ILE A 200 13.97 -1.89 6.01
C ILE A 200 15.40 -2.43 6.04
N ASP A 201 16.25 -1.85 6.89
CA ASP A 201 17.66 -2.20 6.94
C ASP A 201 17.91 -3.59 7.55
N ASP A 202 16.95 -4.12 8.34
CA ASP A 202 17.01 -5.48 8.89
C ASP A 202 16.71 -6.57 7.84
N VAL A 203 15.95 -6.23 6.79
CA VAL A 203 15.48 -7.22 5.79
C VAL A 203 15.98 -6.96 4.38
N GLY A 204 16.53 -5.78 4.11
CA GLY A 204 16.97 -5.40 2.78
C GLY A 204 17.67 -4.06 2.78
N ARG A 205 17.35 -3.22 1.80
CA ARG A 205 17.86 -1.86 1.75
C ARG A 205 16.82 -0.87 1.22
N LYS A 206 16.95 0.38 1.63
CA LYS A 206 16.17 1.49 1.06
C LYS A 206 16.56 1.71 -0.39
N GLN A 207 15.60 2.10 -1.20
CA GLN A 207 15.90 2.55 -2.55
C GLN A 207 16.72 3.84 -2.48
N ASN A 208 17.92 3.84 -3.07
CA ASN A 208 18.72 5.04 -3.19
C ASN A 208 17.98 6.06 -4.07
N LYS A 209 17.97 7.31 -3.63
CA LYS A 209 17.56 8.41 -4.50
C LYS A 209 18.62 8.54 -5.59
N ARG A 210 18.18 8.59 -6.83
CA ARG A 210 19.07 8.90 -7.95
C ARG A 210 19.12 10.41 -8.10
N ASP A 211 20.32 10.94 -8.29
CA ASP A 211 20.57 12.38 -8.48
C ASP A 211 21.01 12.68 -9.92
N ARG A 212 20.78 11.72 -10.82
CA ARG A 212 21.25 11.78 -12.20
C ARG A 212 20.57 12.91 -12.96
N GLU A 213 21.37 13.84 -13.46
CA GLU A 213 20.99 14.87 -14.42
C GLU A 213 21.75 14.63 -15.72
N HIS A 214 21.12 14.95 -16.86
CA HIS A 214 21.76 14.81 -18.15
C HIS A 214 22.79 15.91 -18.35
N THR A 215 23.94 15.54 -18.91
CA THR A 215 24.92 16.52 -19.38
C THR A 215 24.35 17.31 -20.57
N ARG A 216 25.01 18.44 -20.89
CA ARG A 216 24.66 19.23 -22.08
C ARG A 216 24.66 18.36 -23.34
N GLN A 217 25.72 17.57 -23.55
CA GLN A 217 25.84 16.72 -24.73
C GLN A 217 24.74 15.63 -24.80
N GLU A 218 24.45 14.99 -23.69
CA GLU A 218 23.37 14.00 -23.60
C GLU A 218 22.01 14.62 -23.97
N LEU A 219 21.72 15.84 -23.50
CA LEU A 219 20.48 16.54 -23.88
C LEU A 219 20.42 16.84 -25.36
N VAL A 220 21.52 17.28 -25.97
CA VAL A 220 21.62 17.50 -27.40
C VAL A 220 21.35 16.21 -28.18
N ASP A 221 21.99 15.12 -27.79
CA ASP A 221 21.84 13.83 -28.46
C ASP A 221 20.40 13.32 -28.33
N ILE A 222 19.81 13.41 -27.13
CA ILE A 222 18.41 13.01 -26.88
C ILE A 222 17.46 13.86 -27.73
N TRP A 223 17.65 15.20 -27.77
CA TRP A 223 16.79 16.11 -28.49
C TRP A 223 16.83 15.87 -30.00
N ARG A 224 18.02 15.79 -30.59
CA ARG A 224 18.22 15.51 -32.02
C ARG A 224 17.64 14.15 -32.42
N GLU A 225 17.94 13.10 -31.66
CA GLU A 225 17.50 11.75 -31.98
C GLU A 225 16.00 11.52 -31.74
N SER A 226 15.38 12.29 -30.84
CA SER A 226 13.92 12.24 -30.63
C SER A 226 13.13 12.83 -31.80
N ALA A 227 13.70 13.81 -32.49
CA ALA A 227 13.14 14.37 -33.74
C ALA A 227 13.49 13.55 -34.99
N GLY A 228 14.49 12.65 -34.89
CA GLY A 228 14.99 11.83 -36.00
C GLY A 228 14.24 10.52 -36.17
N MET A 229 14.73 9.72 -37.15
CA MET A 229 14.13 8.43 -37.55
C MET A 229 14.76 7.21 -36.85
N LYS A 230 15.64 7.39 -35.89
CA LYS A 230 16.41 6.32 -35.23
C LYS A 230 15.55 5.39 -34.37
N PHE A 231 14.42 5.87 -33.89
CA PHE A 231 13.47 5.12 -33.06
C PHE A 231 12.19 4.82 -33.83
N LYS A 232 11.48 3.75 -33.40
CA LYS A 232 10.11 3.50 -33.87
C LYS A 232 9.22 4.72 -33.58
N PRO A 233 8.27 5.06 -34.43
CA PRO A 233 7.46 6.29 -34.33
C PRO A 233 6.84 6.55 -32.97
N TYR A 234 6.32 5.52 -32.31
CA TYR A 234 5.79 5.61 -30.94
C TYR A 234 6.83 6.14 -29.95
N TYR A 235 8.01 5.52 -29.96
CA TYR A 235 9.08 5.83 -28.99
C TYR A 235 9.78 7.15 -29.28
N ALA A 236 9.91 7.51 -30.55
CA ALA A 236 10.41 8.81 -30.96
C ALA A 236 9.49 9.92 -30.45
N ALA A 237 8.18 9.81 -30.73
CA ALA A 237 7.21 10.77 -30.26
C ALA A 237 7.12 10.84 -28.73
N LEU A 238 7.14 9.68 -28.05
CA LEU A 238 7.18 9.63 -26.58
C LEU A 238 8.39 10.37 -26.03
N LEU A 239 9.59 10.09 -26.55
CA LEU A 239 10.82 10.70 -26.09
C LEU A 239 10.83 12.22 -26.32
N HIS A 240 10.43 12.64 -27.50
CA HIS A 240 10.34 14.05 -27.89
C HIS A 240 9.43 14.85 -26.95
N LEU A 241 8.24 14.33 -26.68
CA LEU A 241 7.28 14.98 -25.78
C LEU A 241 7.71 14.89 -24.30
N LEU A 242 8.42 13.81 -23.88
CA LEU A 242 8.99 13.74 -22.52
C LEU A 242 10.06 14.80 -22.31
N VAL A 243 10.91 15.05 -23.29
CA VAL A 243 11.93 16.12 -23.22
C VAL A 243 11.24 17.48 -23.22
N ALA A 244 10.28 17.70 -24.10
CA ALA A 244 9.59 18.99 -24.24
C ALA A 244 8.83 19.42 -22.98
N PHE A 245 8.16 18.49 -22.29
CA PHE A 245 7.26 18.80 -21.18
C PHE A 245 7.80 18.40 -19.80
N GLY A 246 8.86 17.61 -19.69
CA GLY A 246 9.31 17.07 -18.41
C GLY A 246 8.24 16.27 -17.67
N CYS A 247 7.22 15.77 -18.37
CA CYS A 247 6.06 15.10 -17.78
C CYS A 247 6.34 13.65 -17.40
N ARG A 248 5.39 12.99 -16.72
CA ARG A 248 5.53 11.56 -16.41
C ARG A 248 5.20 10.71 -17.63
N THR A 249 5.94 9.63 -17.80
CA THR A 249 5.75 8.66 -18.90
C THR A 249 4.30 8.17 -18.99
N GLN A 250 3.62 7.96 -17.87
CA GLN A 250 2.23 7.53 -17.86
C GLN A 250 1.29 8.57 -18.48
N GLU A 251 1.51 9.86 -18.26
CA GLU A 251 0.68 10.94 -18.77
C GLU A 251 0.64 10.92 -20.29
N LEU A 252 1.78 10.70 -20.96
CA LEU A 252 1.86 10.57 -22.42
C LEU A 252 1.40 9.20 -22.93
N ARG A 253 1.75 8.14 -22.22
CA ARG A 253 1.40 6.78 -22.63
C ARG A 253 -0.12 6.57 -22.70
N LEU A 254 -0.88 7.20 -21.81
CA LEU A 254 -2.34 7.14 -21.76
C LEU A 254 -3.02 8.26 -22.57
N SER A 255 -2.25 9.24 -23.03
CA SER A 255 -2.80 10.46 -23.64
C SER A 255 -3.63 10.18 -24.87
N THR A 256 -4.83 10.73 -24.87
CA THR A 256 -5.75 10.71 -26.01
C THR A 256 -5.64 12.01 -26.81
N ILE A 257 -6.05 11.98 -28.06
CA ILE A 257 -6.08 13.16 -28.95
C ILE A 257 -6.98 14.26 -28.37
N GLY A 258 -8.11 13.87 -27.73
CA GLY A 258 -9.04 14.81 -27.13
C GLY A 258 -8.48 15.61 -25.92
N GLU A 259 -7.31 15.26 -25.39
CA GLU A 259 -6.63 16.02 -24.36
C GLU A 259 -5.89 17.25 -24.91
N TRP A 260 -5.67 17.30 -26.24
CA TRP A 260 -4.84 18.29 -26.92
C TRP A 260 -5.71 19.30 -27.67
N ASP A 261 -5.98 20.42 -27.03
CA ASP A 261 -6.68 21.54 -27.67
C ASP A 261 -5.71 22.28 -28.59
N LEU A 262 -5.94 22.15 -29.91
CA LEU A 262 -5.13 22.80 -30.94
C LEU A 262 -5.62 24.24 -31.26
N GLN A 263 -6.74 24.68 -30.69
CA GLN A 263 -7.23 26.04 -30.83
C GLN A 263 -6.55 26.92 -29.78
N ASP A 264 -6.65 26.52 -28.51
CA ASP A 264 -6.05 27.25 -27.39
C ASP A 264 -4.60 26.83 -27.09
N TRP A 265 -4.13 25.78 -27.76
CA TRP A 265 -2.79 25.20 -27.58
C TRP A 265 -2.51 24.78 -26.13
N ILE A 266 -3.45 24.01 -25.58
CA ILE A 266 -3.36 23.48 -24.22
C ILE A 266 -3.47 21.96 -24.25
N TRP A 267 -2.54 21.28 -23.58
CA TRP A 267 -2.66 19.87 -23.23
C TRP A 267 -3.27 19.75 -21.84
N THR A 268 -4.44 19.15 -21.77
CA THR A 268 -5.17 18.85 -20.53
C THR A 268 -4.99 17.40 -20.14
N VAL A 269 -4.12 17.11 -19.15
CA VAL A 269 -4.00 15.76 -18.59
C VAL A 269 -5.14 15.55 -17.60
N PRO A 270 -6.04 14.58 -17.83
CA PRO A 270 -7.14 14.30 -16.89
C PRO A 270 -6.61 13.67 -15.62
N LYS A 271 -7.38 13.74 -14.54
CA LYS A 271 -7.00 13.22 -13.21
C LYS A 271 -6.68 11.73 -13.22
N GLU A 272 -7.34 10.96 -14.09
CA GLU A 272 -7.16 9.51 -14.28
C GLU A 272 -5.78 9.17 -14.85
N HIS A 273 -5.20 10.06 -15.63
CA HIS A 273 -3.86 9.89 -16.22
C HIS A 273 -2.75 10.48 -15.33
N SER A 274 -3.13 11.32 -14.37
CA SER A 274 -2.21 11.97 -13.43
C SER A 274 -1.95 11.09 -12.21
N LYS A 275 -0.68 10.89 -11.83
CA LYS A 275 -0.31 10.14 -10.62
C LYS A 275 -0.83 10.81 -9.33
N GLY A 276 -1.00 12.13 -9.33
CA GLY A 276 -1.49 12.89 -8.20
C GLY A 276 -3.02 12.92 -8.08
N GLY A 277 -3.75 12.39 -9.07
CA GLY A 277 -5.21 12.45 -9.11
C GLY A 277 -5.79 13.84 -9.37
N GLU A 278 -4.95 14.78 -9.82
CA GLU A 278 -5.35 16.16 -10.15
C GLU A 278 -5.20 16.41 -11.65
N LYS A 279 -6.11 17.21 -12.19
CA LYS A 279 -6.06 17.70 -13.57
C LYS A 279 -4.84 18.61 -13.76
N ILE A 280 -4.07 18.41 -14.85
CA ILE A 280 -2.90 19.23 -15.15
C ILE A 280 -3.11 19.94 -16.48
N LEU A 281 -2.96 21.28 -16.50
CA LEU A 281 -2.99 22.07 -17.71
C LEU A 281 -1.56 22.49 -18.09
N ARG A 282 -1.15 22.14 -19.33
CA ARG A 282 0.15 22.53 -19.89
C ARG A 282 -0.08 23.24 -21.23
N PRO A 283 0.33 24.50 -21.36
CA PRO A 283 0.33 25.16 -22.64
C PRO A 283 1.34 24.47 -23.57
N ILE A 284 1.04 24.44 -24.87
CA ILE A 284 1.88 23.81 -25.88
C ILE A 284 2.82 24.88 -26.46
N PRO A 285 4.14 24.79 -26.21
CA PRO A 285 5.12 25.77 -26.70
C PRO A 285 5.13 25.85 -28.22
N VAL A 286 5.38 27.03 -28.75
CA VAL A 286 5.26 27.34 -30.18
C VAL A 286 6.09 26.37 -31.04
N ALA A 287 7.29 26.06 -30.63
CA ALA A 287 8.25 25.24 -31.39
C ALA A 287 7.73 23.83 -31.71
N ILE A 288 6.93 23.22 -30.80
CA ILE A 288 6.44 21.84 -31.00
C ILE A 288 5.00 21.75 -31.52
N ARG A 289 4.31 22.86 -31.73
CA ARG A 289 2.92 22.85 -32.27
C ARG A 289 2.80 22.11 -33.57
N PRO A 290 3.70 22.28 -34.57
CA PRO A 290 3.64 21.52 -35.83
C PRO A 290 3.79 20.01 -35.59
N PHE A 291 4.67 19.60 -34.67
CA PHE A 291 4.88 18.21 -34.32
C PHE A 291 3.63 17.60 -33.68
N VAL A 292 3.04 18.27 -32.67
CA VAL A 292 1.79 17.83 -32.03
C VAL A 292 0.68 17.70 -33.07
N LYS A 293 0.49 18.70 -33.92
CA LYS A 293 -0.50 18.65 -35.01
C LYS A 293 -0.30 17.46 -35.92
N SER A 294 0.96 17.12 -36.27
CA SER A 294 1.28 15.96 -37.11
C SER A 294 0.92 14.65 -36.41
N LEU A 295 1.11 14.54 -35.11
CA LEU A 295 0.71 13.36 -34.31
C LEU A 295 -0.81 13.18 -34.29
N VAL A 296 -1.56 14.26 -34.07
CA VAL A 296 -3.03 14.25 -34.06
C VAL A 296 -3.56 13.79 -35.41
N VAL A 297 -3.05 14.34 -36.53
CA VAL A 297 -3.47 13.97 -37.86
C VAL A 297 -3.13 12.51 -38.18
N ARG A 298 -1.89 12.10 -37.85
CA ARG A 298 -1.43 10.73 -38.17
C ARG A 298 -2.21 9.66 -37.42
N ASN A 299 -2.57 9.93 -36.17
CA ASN A 299 -3.13 8.93 -35.25
C ASN A 299 -4.66 9.10 -35.01
N LYS A 300 -5.34 9.90 -35.85
CA LYS A 300 -6.76 10.25 -35.68
C LYS A 300 -7.70 9.04 -35.50
N ASP A 301 -7.36 7.93 -36.14
CA ASP A 301 -8.21 6.72 -36.18
C ASP A 301 -8.02 5.86 -34.88
N THR A 302 -7.01 6.12 -34.08
CA THR A 302 -6.70 5.35 -32.85
C THR A 302 -7.18 6.02 -31.58
N SER A 303 -7.64 7.26 -31.65
CA SER A 303 -7.92 8.16 -30.52
C SER A 303 -6.73 8.42 -29.56
N LEU A 304 -5.63 7.70 -29.65
CA LEU A 304 -4.43 7.84 -28.82
C LEU A 304 -3.41 8.76 -29.50
N LEU A 305 -2.86 9.73 -28.79
CA LEU A 305 -1.86 10.66 -29.35
C LEU A 305 -0.65 9.94 -29.94
N LEU A 306 -0.16 8.89 -29.30
CA LEU A 306 0.99 8.12 -29.73
C LEU A 306 0.64 6.96 -30.69
N GLY A 307 -0.65 6.79 -31.03
CA GLY A 307 -1.15 5.81 -31.99
C GLY A 307 -1.40 4.41 -31.44
N GLU A 308 -0.80 4.04 -30.33
CA GLU A 308 -1.00 2.74 -29.66
C GLU A 308 -0.84 2.84 -28.15
N LEU A 309 -1.44 1.90 -27.42
CA LEU A 309 -1.28 1.77 -25.98
C LEU A 309 -0.27 0.67 -25.65
N LYS A 310 0.92 1.04 -25.19
CA LYS A 310 1.92 0.07 -24.72
C LYS A 310 1.82 -0.20 -23.23
N LYS A 311 2.23 -1.41 -22.81
CA LYS A 311 2.35 -1.75 -21.39
C LYS A 311 3.42 -0.90 -20.71
N PRO A 312 3.23 -0.49 -19.43
CA PRO A 312 4.23 0.29 -18.68
C PRO A 312 5.61 -0.35 -18.64
N GLU A 313 5.64 -1.69 -18.50
CA GLU A 313 6.87 -2.48 -18.43
C GLU A 313 7.67 -2.40 -19.74
N ALA A 314 6.99 -2.48 -20.88
CA ALA A 314 7.62 -2.39 -22.21
C ALA A 314 8.25 -1.01 -22.41
N VAL A 315 7.57 0.07 -22.03
CA VAL A 315 8.11 1.43 -22.11
C VAL A 315 9.29 1.62 -21.14
N SER A 316 9.16 1.11 -19.93
CA SER A 316 10.25 1.17 -18.93
C SER A 316 11.49 0.37 -19.37
N GLN A 317 11.28 -0.81 -19.96
CA GLN A 317 12.37 -1.63 -20.49
C GLN A 317 13.07 -0.94 -21.68
N TRP A 318 12.31 -0.37 -22.59
CA TRP A 318 12.87 0.41 -23.68
C TRP A 318 13.67 1.61 -23.15
N GLY A 319 13.10 2.37 -22.20
CA GLY A 319 13.73 3.53 -21.60
C GLY A 319 15.07 3.22 -20.92
N ARG A 320 15.18 2.06 -20.28
CA ARG A 320 16.45 1.60 -19.66
C ARG A 320 17.56 1.32 -20.66
N GLY A 321 17.24 1.09 -21.93
CA GLY A 321 18.21 0.78 -22.97
C GLY A 321 18.60 1.98 -23.85
N ILE A 322 17.99 3.15 -23.68
CA ILE A 322 18.21 4.30 -24.58
C ILE A 322 19.64 4.81 -24.48
N TYR A 323 20.18 4.93 -23.27
CA TYR A 323 21.54 5.46 -23.06
C TYR A 323 22.59 4.70 -23.89
N LYS A 324 22.49 3.37 -23.94
CA LYS A 324 23.38 2.54 -24.79
C LYS A 324 23.19 2.82 -26.27
N ARG A 325 21.94 3.02 -26.73
CA ARG A 325 21.62 3.30 -28.14
C ARG A 325 22.14 4.66 -28.59
N LEU A 326 22.22 5.61 -27.66
CA LEU A 326 22.77 6.95 -27.89
C LEU A 326 24.28 7.02 -27.66
N GLY A 327 24.91 5.95 -27.17
CA GLY A 327 26.34 5.93 -26.89
C GLY A 327 26.75 6.64 -25.60
N HIS A 328 25.79 6.87 -24.69
CA HIS A 328 26.08 7.50 -23.41
C HIS A 328 26.77 6.51 -22.46
N SER A 329 27.74 6.98 -21.72
CA SER A 329 28.53 6.15 -20.80
C SER A 329 27.76 5.76 -19.53
N GLU A 330 26.94 6.67 -19.00
CA GLU A 330 26.22 6.46 -17.76
C GLU A 330 24.75 6.08 -17.98
N PRO A 331 24.25 5.07 -17.26
CA PRO A 331 22.84 4.68 -17.34
C PRO A 331 21.91 5.77 -16.80
N TRP A 332 20.85 6.05 -17.56
CA TRP A 332 19.76 6.92 -17.15
C TRP A 332 18.38 6.31 -17.51
N THR A 333 17.34 6.88 -17.00
CA THR A 333 15.94 6.46 -17.20
C THR A 333 15.10 7.62 -17.72
N LEU A 334 13.94 7.32 -18.30
CA LEU A 334 13.01 8.37 -18.74
C LEU A 334 12.59 9.34 -17.62
N HIS A 335 12.67 8.92 -16.35
CA HIS A 335 12.38 9.79 -15.22
C HIS A 335 13.50 10.81 -14.95
N ASP A 336 14.72 10.51 -15.33
CA ASP A 336 15.84 11.43 -15.15
C ASP A 336 15.73 12.64 -16.11
N LEU A 337 15.06 12.50 -17.28
CA LEU A 337 14.69 13.63 -18.14
C LEU A 337 13.85 14.67 -17.40
N ARG A 338 12.88 14.22 -16.61
CA ARG A 338 12.04 15.09 -15.82
C ARG A 338 12.81 15.81 -14.71
N ARG A 339 13.83 15.17 -14.13
CA ARG A 339 14.74 15.82 -13.15
C ARG A 339 15.55 16.89 -13.82
N THR A 340 16.19 16.56 -14.95
CA THR A 340 16.96 17.50 -15.73
C THR A 340 16.12 18.71 -16.16
N PHE A 341 14.91 18.48 -16.64
CA PHE A 341 13.93 19.54 -16.95
C PHE A 341 13.69 20.44 -15.74
N SER A 342 13.36 19.86 -14.59
CA SER A 342 13.10 20.61 -13.36
C SER A 342 14.30 21.43 -12.91
N THR A 343 15.48 20.81 -12.79
CA THR A 343 16.69 21.49 -12.38
C THR A 343 17.06 22.60 -13.33
N THR A 344 16.98 22.34 -14.64
CA THR A 344 17.35 23.34 -15.65
C THR A 344 16.43 24.55 -15.60
N LEU A 345 15.09 24.38 -15.51
CA LEU A 345 14.17 25.51 -15.41
C LEU A 345 14.41 26.33 -14.14
N ASN A 346 14.65 25.69 -13.00
CA ASN A 346 15.02 26.40 -11.77
C ASN A 346 16.34 27.18 -11.93
N ASN A 347 17.34 26.60 -12.59
CA ASN A 347 18.61 27.26 -12.88
C ASN A 347 18.47 28.44 -13.88
N MET A 348 17.43 28.40 -14.74
CA MET A 348 17.06 29.50 -15.64
C MET A 348 16.26 30.60 -14.91
N GLY A 349 16.01 30.47 -13.62
CA GLY A 349 15.28 31.48 -12.82
C GLY A 349 13.77 31.40 -12.94
N ILE A 350 13.22 30.33 -13.48
CA ILE A 350 11.76 30.10 -13.49
C ILE A 350 11.29 29.86 -12.05
N ALA A 351 10.21 30.55 -11.67
CA ALA A 351 9.67 30.47 -10.32
C ALA A 351 9.32 29.00 -9.94
N PRO A 352 9.77 28.49 -8.77
CA PRO A 352 9.60 27.08 -8.39
C PRO A 352 8.15 26.58 -8.47
N HIS A 353 7.16 27.40 -8.10
CA HIS A 353 5.74 27.02 -8.15
C HIS A 353 5.25 26.78 -9.60
N VAL A 354 5.80 27.51 -10.59
CA VAL A 354 5.49 27.29 -12.02
C VAL A 354 6.08 25.94 -12.47
N VAL A 355 7.33 25.66 -12.08
CA VAL A 355 7.99 24.38 -12.37
C VAL A 355 7.22 23.22 -11.75
N GLU A 356 6.86 23.33 -10.46
CA GLU A 356 6.08 22.28 -9.76
C GLU A 356 4.74 22.03 -10.43
N GLN A 357 4.04 23.08 -10.86
CA GLN A 357 2.77 22.91 -11.58
C GLN A 357 2.95 22.34 -12.99
N LEU A 358 4.01 22.69 -13.72
CA LEU A 358 4.36 22.02 -14.99
C LEU A 358 4.61 20.53 -14.79
N LEU A 359 5.25 20.17 -13.70
CA LEU A 359 5.48 18.80 -13.31
C LEU A 359 4.20 18.09 -12.83
N GLY A 360 3.12 18.78 -12.54
CA GLY A 360 1.89 18.21 -11.98
C GLY A 360 2.10 17.72 -10.54
N HIS A 361 2.84 18.50 -9.77
CA HIS A 361 2.90 18.37 -8.31
C HIS A 361 1.86 19.28 -7.67
N THR A 362 1.21 18.79 -6.63
CA THR A 362 0.35 19.63 -5.79
C THR A 362 1.23 20.58 -4.97
N LEU A 363 0.90 21.84 -4.97
CA LEU A 363 1.55 22.80 -4.08
C LEU A 363 1.21 22.41 -2.63
N GLY A 364 2.21 22.33 -1.76
CA GLY A 364 2.02 21.94 -0.36
C GLY A 364 1.59 23.11 0.54
N GLY A 365 1.05 22.79 1.74
CA GLY A 365 0.77 23.75 2.79
C GLY A 365 -0.32 24.76 2.45
N VAL A 366 -0.20 25.98 2.96
CA VAL A 366 -1.17 27.08 2.80
C VAL A 366 -1.38 27.45 1.33
N MET A 367 -0.34 27.35 0.49
CA MET A 367 -0.45 27.64 -0.94
C MET A 367 -1.44 26.71 -1.66
N ALA A 368 -1.56 25.46 -1.26
CA ALA A 368 -2.51 24.50 -1.85
C ALA A 368 -3.97 24.92 -1.65
N VAL A 369 -4.26 25.60 -0.56
CA VAL A 369 -5.62 26.01 -0.17
C VAL A 369 -6.07 27.29 -0.90
N TYR A 370 -5.19 28.27 -1.00
CA TYR A 370 -5.57 29.62 -1.49
C TYR A 370 -5.17 29.87 -2.93
N ASN A 371 -4.12 29.21 -3.45
CA ASN A 371 -3.62 29.47 -4.79
C ASN A 371 -4.22 28.49 -5.81
N ARG A 372 -5.29 28.92 -6.48
CA ARG A 372 -5.97 28.15 -7.54
C ARG A 372 -5.56 28.55 -8.97
N SER A 373 -4.60 29.47 -9.09
CA SER A 373 -4.12 29.93 -10.39
C SER A 373 -3.47 28.78 -11.17
N GLN A 374 -3.72 28.72 -12.47
CA GLN A 374 -3.11 27.74 -13.37
C GLN A 374 -1.78 28.23 -13.97
N TYR A 375 -1.44 29.51 -13.81
CA TYR A 375 -0.21 30.12 -14.31
C TYR A 375 0.10 29.78 -15.78
N LEU A 376 -0.94 29.78 -16.64
CA LEU A 376 -0.76 29.37 -18.04
C LEU A 376 0.21 30.25 -18.82
N PRO A 377 0.19 31.60 -18.69
CA PRO A 377 1.18 32.46 -19.36
C PRO A 377 2.61 32.17 -18.90
N GLU A 378 2.85 32.05 -17.61
CA GLU A 378 4.16 31.78 -17.01
C GLU A 378 4.67 30.38 -17.40
N LYS A 379 3.79 29.40 -17.44
CA LYS A 379 4.12 28.05 -17.93
C LYS A 379 4.50 28.07 -19.40
N LEU A 380 3.79 28.85 -20.24
CA LEU A 380 4.10 28.97 -21.65
C LEU A 380 5.46 29.64 -21.86
N ASP A 381 5.75 30.73 -21.15
CA ASP A 381 7.03 31.41 -21.19
C ASP A 381 8.17 30.45 -20.76
N ALA A 382 7.98 29.74 -19.66
CA ALA A 382 8.96 28.75 -19.20
C ALA A 382 9.24 27.64 -20.24
N LEU A 383 8.18 27.13 -20.88
CA LEU A 383 8.31 26.09 -21.90
C LEU A 383 8.94 26.63 -23.19
N ASN A 384 8.62 27.85 -23.61
CA ASN A 384 9.25 28.47 -24.77
C ASN A 384 10.76 28.70 -24.54
N LYS A 385 11.15 29.21 -23.36
CA LYS A 385 12.57 29.36 -22.97
C LYS A 385 13.30 28.00 -22.93
N TRP A 386 12.62 26.96 -22.45
CA TRP A 386 13.17 25.61 -22.45
C TRP A 386 13.41 25.09 -23.88
N MET A 387 12.44 25.26 -24.77
CA MET A 387 12.57 24.86 -26.18
C MET A 387 13.69 25.61 -26.90
N GLU A 388 13.73 26.94 -26.72
CA GLU A 388 14.82 27.78 -27.25
C GLU A 388 16.19 27.30 -26.78
N ARG A 389 16.32 26.98 -25.47
CA ARG A 389 17.56 26.42 -24.93
C ARG A 389 17.94 25.09 -25.60
N LEU A 390 16.98 24.18 -25.80
CA LEU A 390 17.24 22.89 -26.47
C LEU A 390 17.71 23.10 -27.92
N ASP A 391 17.09 24.01 -28.63
CA ASP A 391 17.42 24.34 -30.03
C ASP A 391 18.80 25.00 -30.15
N LEU A 392 19.11 25.96 -29.29
CA LEU A 392 20.42 26.58 -29.22
C LEU A 392 21.53 25.55 -28.93
N LEU A 393 21.32 24.66 -27.97
CA LEU A 393 22.25 23.58 -27.64
C LEU A 393 22.42 22.62 -28.84
N ALA A 394 21.32 22.28 -29.53
CA ALA A 394 21.34 21.36 -30.65
C ALA A 394 22.02 21.94 -31.91
N ASN A 395 21.91 23.25 -32.15
CA ASN A 395 22.48 23.91 -33.34
C ASN A 395 23.94 24.27 -33.18
N GLY A 396 24.56 24.01 -32.01
CA GLY A 396 26.02 24.18 -31.83
C GLY A 396 26.47 25.62 -31.62
N ASP A 397 25.59 26.54 -31.23
CA ASP A 397 25.95 27.90 -30.81
C ASP A 397 26.64 27.84 -29.45
N ASP A 398 27.93 27.43 -29.47
CA ASP A 398 28.80 27.31 -28.29
C ASP A 398 29.07 28.63 -27.59
N ASN A 399 28.72 29.77 -28.20
CA ASN A 399 28.97 31.11 -27.71
C ASN A 399 27.83 31.74 -26.91
N VAL A 400 26.72 31.05 -26.68
CA VAL A 400 25.64 31.56 -25.81
C VAL A 400 25.98 31.27 -24.36
N ILE A 401 26.76 32.18 -23.76
CA ILE A 401 26.92 32.27 -22.31
C ILE A 401 25.57 32.85 -21.78
N LEU A 402 24.76 31.99 -21.20
CA LEU A 402 23.64 32.47 -20.39
C LEU A 402 24.20 33.29 -19.22
N MET A 403 24.11 34.63 -19.32
CA MET A 403 24.49 35.51 -18.22
C MET A 403 23.70 35.11 -16.98
N LYS A 404 24.41 34.61 -15.97
CA LYS A 404 23.89 34.59 -14.61
C LYS A 404 23.58 36.03 -14.25
N VAL A 405 22.30 36.39 -14.14
CA VAL A 405 21.94 37.65 -13.50
C VAL A 405 22.34 37.51 -12.04
N LEU A 406 23.53 38.02 -11.74
CA LEU A 406 23.98 38.25 -10.37
C LEU A 406 23.02 39.26 -9.76
N LYS A 407 22.18 38.85 -8.83
CA LYS A 407 21.47 39.72 -7.91
C LYS A 407 22.35 40.00 -6.72
#